data_27a084a1b56af7c78395f6aee173bb3b
#
_entry.id   27a084a1b56af7c78395f6aee173bb3b
#
_cell.length_a   1.000
_cell.length_b   1.000
_cell.length_c   1.000
_cell.angle_alpha   90.00
_cell.angle_beta   90.00
_cell.angle_gamma   90.00
#
_symmetry.space_group_name_H-M   'P 1'
#
loop_
_entity.id
_entity.type
_entity.pdbx_description
1 polymer ?
#
loop_
_entity_poly.entity_id
_entity_poly.type
_entity_poly.pdbx_seq_one_letter_code
_entity_poly.pdbx_strand_id
1 'polypeptide(L)'
;MEYENKEAKKFVQWFLLCSVIILLLTGTVTTLVVRNYRARENEAVTAMLGIVLKNDGSDTEESRKEKISECMRMLEHPHAYQKSHQKEIKEAEKILQSYGISEAEPVIAGTKTMERRILLGTLGGVLLAELAAGGLFFIYQKRRSRKLAELSDYMEEIVRGHYDLALADNTEDELSHLKNQLYKITLFLKEESDHEKEKKTALAESVADISHQLKTPLTSVSILLDNLNENEQMPPETRRRFLREVSRQIYSMNWMIVAMLKLSRLDAGMVALKKEPFSVNRMLTEAIDHLEIFAELKGVKIRVCGMEAQVLRVGDLDWNREAVQNILKNAIEHSKKGETVTVTLSDNAVYTSVSIANPGAPITKEKIKKIFERYYSAANDGSSNIGIGLPLAKAILEKQNAYLSVESENGYNVFIIKYLK
;
A
#
# COMPACT_ATOMS: atom_id res chain seq x y z
N MET A 1 -1.40 8.74 24.74
CA MET A 1 -1.53 9.86 25.71
C MET A 1 -0.70 9.68 26.99
N GLU A 2 -0.76 8.56 27.71
CA GLU A 2 -0.03 8.39 28.99
C GLU A 2 1.51 8.24 28.81
N TYR A 3 1.95 7.60 27.74
CA TYR A 3 3.37 7.43 27.38
C TYR A 3 4.00 8.74 26.87
N GLU A 4 3.28 9.55 26.09
CA GLU A 4 3.71 10.88 25.63
C GLU A 4 3.94 11.85 26.80
N ASN A 5 3.09 11.77 27.82
CA ASN A 5 3.20 12.61 29.02
C ASN A 5 4.45 12.26 29.86
N LYS A 6 4.94 11.02 29.76
CA LYS A 6 6.12 10.53 30.51
C LYS A 6 7.44 10.97 29.85
N GLU A 7 7.52 10.91 28.53
CA GLU A 7 8.66 11.36 27.75
C GLU A 7 8.80 12.90 27.77
N ALA A 8 7.68 13.59 27.61
CA ALA A 8 7.65 15.06 27.72
C ALA A 8 8.09 15.54 29.12
N LYS A 9 7.66 14.85 30.19
CA LYS A 9 8.10 15.16 31.56
C LYS A 9 9.60 14.93 31.76
N LYS A 10 10.14 13.84 31.26
CA LYS A 10 11.59 13.57 31.33
C LYS A 10 12.36 14.64 30.58
N PHE A 11 11.91 15.02 29.37
CA PHE A 11 12.56 16.06 28.60
C PHE A 11 12.57 17.41 29.33
N VAL A 12 11.44 17.83 29.90
CA VAL A 12 11.35 19.07 30.69
C VAL A 12 12.31 19.02 31.89
N GLN A 13 12.42 17.88 32.58
CA GLN A 13 13.38 17.71 33.67
C GLN A 13 14.83 17.84 33.21
N TRP A 14 15.20 17.19 32.09
CA TRP A 14 16.54 17.31 31.50
C TRP A 14 16.85 18.73 31.03
N PHE A 15 15.88 19.40 30.37
CA PHE A 15 16.02 20.77 29.93
C PHE A 15 16.24 21.72 31.10
N LEU A 16 15.46 21.62 32.19
CA LEU A 16 15.64 22.41 33.42
C LEU A 16 17.00 22.15 34.05
N LEU A 17 17.45 20.90 34.10
CA LEU A 17 18.77 20.57 34.67
C LEU A 17 19.89 21.18 33.82
N CYS A 18 19.84 21.08 32.51
CA CYS A 18 20.81 21.69 31.59
C CYS A 18 20.79 23.21 31.70
N SER A 19 19.63 23.84 31.79
CA SER A 19 19.45 25.28 31.98
C SER A 19 20.12 25.77 33.24
N VAL A 20 19.91 25.09 34.37
CA VAL A 20 20.59 25.42 35.65
C VAL A 20 22.10 25.29 35.52
N ILE A 21 22.59 24.25 34.87
CA ILE A 21 24.06 24.07 34.67
C ILE A 21 24.64 25.20 33.80
N ILE A 22 23.97 25.58 32.72
CA ILE A 22 24.40 26.66 31.83
C ILE A 22 24.43 27.99 32.57
N LEU A 23 23.40 28.31 33.37
CA LEU A 23 23.35 29.53 34.17
C LEU A 23 24.49 29.58 35.22
N LEU A 24 24.75 28.47 35.91
CA LEU A 24 25.84 28.36 36.86
C LEU A 24 27.21 28.53 36.19
N LEU A 25 27.42 27.87 35.06
CA LEU A 25 28.65 28.00 34.27
C LEU A 25 28.86 29.45 33.78
N THR A 26 27.81 30.05 33.22
CA THR A 26 27.87 31.43 32.74
C THR A 26 28.15 32.39 33.88
N GLY A 27 27.52 32.22 35.03
CA GLY A 27 27.76 33.03 36.23
C GLY A 27 29.19 32.90 36.74
N THR A 28 29.74 31.67 36.81
CA THR A 28 31.12 31.44 37.25
C THR A 28 32.14 32.01 36.26
N VAL A 29 31.93 31.80 34.94
CA VAL A 29 32.83 32.35 33.91
C VAL A 29 32.82 33.89 33.94
N THR A 30 31.62 34.48 33.99
CA THR A 30 31.49 35.96 34.04
C THR A 30 32.15 36.55 35.29
N THR A 31 31.95 35.94 36.46
CA THR A 31 32.62 36.39 37.70
C THR A 31 34.14 36.28 37.61
N LEU A 32 34.63 35.20 36.99
CA LEU A 32 36.07 34.97 36.83
C LEU A 32 36.68 35.96 35.84
N VAL A 33 36.01 36.27 34.73
CA VAL A 33 36.43 37.27 33.74
C VAL A 33 36.43 38.67 34.35
N VAL A 34 35.39 39.05 35.08
CA VAL A 34 35.27 40.34 35.73
C VAL A 34 36.34 40.49 36.83
N ARG A 35 36.59 39.43 37.62
CA ARG A 35 37.66 39.44 38.65
C ARG A 35 39.03 39.60 38.00
N ASN A 36 39.32 38.91 36.91
CA ASN A 36 40.57 39.07 36.17
C ASN A 36 40.76 40.49 35.61
N TYR A 37 39.65 41.02 35.02
CA TYR A 37 39.67 42.38 34.51
C TYR A 37 39.96 43.41 35.63
N ARG A 38 39.28 43.27 36.77
CA ARG A 38 39.53 44.12 37.98
C ARG A 38 40.99 44.04 38.47
N ALA A 39 41.51 42.82 38.56
CA ALA A 39 42.89 42.64 39.01
C ALA A 39 43.89 43.40 38.12
N ARG A 40 43.70 43.32 36.79
CA ARG A 40 44.52 44.05 35.81
C ARG A 40 44.37 45.58 35.92
N GLU A 41 43.14 46.05 36.14
CA GLU A 41 42.84 47.46 36.29
C GLU A 41 43.47 48.03 37.58
N ASN A 42 43.35 47.31 38.70
CA ASN A 42 43.96 47.66 39.97
C ASN A 42 45.51 47.68 39.86
N GLU A 43 46.08 46.66 39.20
CA GLU A 43 47.52 46.61 38.94
C GLU A 43 48.03 47.86 38.16
N ALA A 44 47.26 48.21 37.08
CA ALA A 44 47.58 49.37 36.25
C ALA A 44 47.51 50.68 37.06
N VAL A 45 46.45 50.86 37.85
CA VAL A 45 46.30 52.08 38.71
C VAL A 45 47.35 52.13 39.81
N THR A 46 47.66 50.98 40.42
CA THR A 46 48.73 50.92 41.46
C THR A 46 50.09 51.28 40.88
N ALA A 47 50.37 50.77 39.65
CA ALA A 47 51.63 51.14 38.98
C ALA A 47 51.66 52.60 38.58
N MET A 48 50.57 53.21 38.11
CA MET A 48 50.49 54.64 37.86
C MET A 48 50.72 55.46 39.13
N LEU A 49 50.10 55.08 40.24
CA LEU A 49 50.32 55.73 41.53
C LEU A 49 51.77 55.59 41.99
N GLY A 50 52.41 54.46 41.76
CA GLY A 50 53.81 54.24 42.01
C GLY A 50 54.71 55.22 41.27
N ILE A 51 54.44 55.48 40.00
CA ILE A 51 55.15 56.44 39.19
C ILE A 51 54.96 57.87 39.74
N VAL A 52 53.76 58.23 40.11
CA VAL A 52 53.41 59.56 40.60
C VAL A 52 53.99 59.81 41.98
N LEU A 53 54.00 58.78 42.85
CA LEU A 53 54.51 58.88 44.22
C LEU A 53 56.04 58.79 44.33
N LYS A 54 56.71 58.44 43.25
CA LYS A 54 58.19 58.50 43.19
C LYS A 54 58.63 59.95 43.30
N ASN A 55 58.87 60.37 44.52
CA ASN A 55 59.15 61.77 44.85
C ASN A 55 60.66 62.03 44.92
N ASP A 56 61.23 62.66 43.89
CA ASP A 56 62.63 63.01 43.81
C ASP A 56 62.93 64.45 44.30
N GLY A 57 61.95 65.13 44.93
CA GLY A 57 62.16 66.47 45.48
C GLY A 57 62.25 67.60 44.43
N SER A 58 62.11 67.29 43.12
CA SER A 58 62.20 68.28 42.05
C SER A 58 60.87 68.41 41.37
N ASP A 59 60.13 69.49 41.62
CA ASP A 59 58.86 69.80 40.95
C ASP A 59 59.12 70.60 39.62
N THR A 60 60.04 70.08 38.82
CA THR A 60 60.44 70.73 37.55
C THR A 60 59.54 70.20 36.42
N GLU A 61 59.33 71.04 35.39
CA GLU A 61 58.51 70.71 34.24
C GLU A 61 59.04 69.47 33.48
N GLU A 62 60.33 69.25 33.53
CA GLU A 62 61.07 68.13 32.97
C GLU A 62 60.75 66.83 33.69
N SER A 63 60.71 66.82 35.03
CA SER A 63 60.34 65.69 35.89
C SER A 63 58.87 65.28 35.66
N ARG A 64 57.98 66.25 35.44
CA ARG A 64 56.55 65.95 35.09
C ARG A 64 56.40 65.28 33.73
N LYS A 65 57.15 65.76 32.71
CA LYS A 65 57.19 65.17 31.39
C LYS A 65 57.67 63.71 31.38
N GLU A 66 58.76 63.49 32.21
CA GLU A 66 59.31 62.14 32.36
C GLU A 66 58.32 61.16 32.99
N LYS A 67 57.66 61.58 34.09
CA LYS A 67 56.61 60.78 34.74
C LYS A 67 55.40 60.49 33.80
N ILE A 68 54.99 61.46 33.02
CA ILE A 68 53.94 61.28 32.04
C ILE A 68 54.39 60.29 30.96
N SER A 69 55.59 60.39 30.44
CA SER A 69 56.17 59.48 29.47
C SER A 69 56.28 58.06 30.00
N GLU A 70 56.60 57.89 31.26
CA GLU A 70 56.68 56.59 31.92
C GLU A 70 55.32 55.97 32.17
N CYS A 71 54.31 56.78 32.53
CA CYS A 71 52.90 56.35 32.57
C CYS A 71 52.37 55.90 31.18
N MET A 72 52.72 56.62 30.12
CA MET A 72 52.36 56.26 28.77
C MET A 72 52.97 54.92 28.32
N ARG A 73 54.26 54.69 28.59
CA ARG A 73 54.99 53.45 28.34
C ARG A 73 54.36 52.26 29.12
N MET A 74 53.92 52.49 30.33
CA MET A 74 53.24 51.47 31.13
C MET A 74 51.88 51.11 30.53
N LEU A 75 51.13 52.09 30.04
CA LEU A 75 49.84 51.83 29.39
C LEU A 75 50.00 51.07 28.06
N GLU A 76 51.08 51.37 27.31
CA GLU A 76 51.39 50.69 26.06
C GLU A 76 51.87 49.24 26.28
N HIS A 77 52.65 48.96 27.28
CA HIS A 77 53.26 47.66 27.55
C HIS A 77 53.23 47.28 29.06
N PRO A 78 52.01 47.03 29.61
CA PRO A 78 51.81 46.85 31.05
C PRO A 78 52.61 45.68 31.64
N HIS A 79 52.68 44.55 30.91
CA HIS A 79 53.40 43.36 31.40
C HIS A 79 54.91 43.53 31.43
N ALA A 80 55.50 44.26 30.50
CA ALA A 80 56.91 44.53 30.46
C ALA A 80 57.33 45.50 31.60
N TYR A 81 56.49 46.51 31.83
CA TYR A 81 56.73 47.51 32.94
C TYR A 81 56.63 46.84 34.32
N GLN A 82 55.64 46.03 34.58
CA GLN A 82 55.45 45.28 35.80
C GLN A 82 56.69 44.44 36.16
N LYS A 83 57.25 43.73 35.18
CA LYS A 83 58.39 42.85 35.37
C LYS A 83 59.68 43.63 35.74
N SER A 84 59.86 44.86 35.24
CA SER A 84 61.00 45.67 35.43
C SER A 84 60.92 46.55 36.69
N HIS A 85 59.72 46.89 37.19
CA HIS A 85 59.51 47.87 38.31
C HIS A 85 58.79 47.24 39.53
N GLN A 86 59.02 45.96 39.77
CA GLN A 86 58.39 45.22 40.88
C GLN A 86 58.61 45.84 42.29
N LYS A 87 59.72 46.53 42.51
CA LYS A 87 60.00 47.19 43.83
C LYS A 87 59.12 48.41 44.05
N GLU A 88 58.99 49.24 43.03
CA GLU A 88 58.17 50.46 43.08
C GLU A 88 56.70 50.14 43.23
N ILE A 89 56.22 49.10 42.53
CA ILE A 89 54.82 48.60 42.61
C ILE A 89 54.54 48.12 44.06
N LYS A 90 55.43 47.33 44.67
CA LYS A 90 55.28 46.88 46.05
C LYS A 90 55.32 48.01 47.09
N GLU A 91 56.08 49.07 46.88
CA GLU A 91 56.06 50.26 47.73
C GLU A 91 54.76 51.04 47.60
N ALA A 92 54.24 51.19 46.38
CA ALA A 92 52.92 51.77 46.10
C ALA A 92 51.78 50.96 46.76
N GLU A 93 51.85 49.64 46.71
CA GLU A 93 50.91 48.75 47.41
C GLU A 93 50.92 49.00 48.93
N LYS A 94 52.07 49.10 49.55
CA LYS A 94 52.14 49.37 50.97
C LYS A 94 51.58 50.75 51.35
N ILE A 95 51.80 51.75 50.54
CA ILE A 95 51.27 53.11 50.78
C ILE A 95 49.73 53.03 50.61
N LEU A 96 49.18 52.38 49.59
CA LEU A 96 47.72 52.19 49.41
C LEU A 96 47.09 51.46 50.60
N GLN A 97 47.79 50.40 51.11
CA GLN A 97 47.34 49.67 52.29
C GLN A 97 47.33 50.57 53.57
N SER A 98 48.26 51.49 53.71
CA SER A 98 48.26 52.43 54.83
C SER A 98 47.09 53.42 54.80
N TYR A 99 46.50 53.63 53.61
CA TYR A 99 45.30 54.45 53.44
C TYR A 99 44.00 53.59 53.47
N GLY A 100 44.09 52.29 53.82
CA GLY A 100 42.95 51.41 53.97
C GLY A 100 42.44 50.82 52.67
N ILE A 101 43.18 50.99 51.57
CA ILE A 101 42.83 50.42 50.26
C ILE A 101 43.46 49.03 50.15
N SER A 102 42.69 47.99 50.23
CA SER A 102 43.11 46.57 50.05
C SER A 102 43.06 46.13 48.62
N GLU A 103 43.88 45.12 48.20
CA GLU A 103 43.84 44.52 46.88
C GLU A 103 42.43 43.99 46.47
N ALA A 104 41.58 43.72 47.45
CA ALA A 104 40.24 43.24 47.25
C ALA A 104 39.19 44.32 46.90
N GLU A 105 39.54 45.61 47.13
CA GLU A 105 38.63 46.72 46.82
C GLU A 105 39.02 47.42 45.52
N PRO A 106 38.04 47.78 44.68
CA PRO A 106 38.33 48.52 43.45
C PRO A 106 38.81 49.92 43.78
N VAL A 107 39.95 50.29 43.22
CA VAL A 107 40.57 51.64 43.40
C VAL A 107 39.69 52.69 42.67
N ILE A 108 39.01 52.32 41.60
CA ILE A 108 38.14 53.24 40.86
C ILE A 108 36.71 53.10 41.36
N ALA A 109 36.19 54.25 41.86
CA ALA A 109 34.78 54.28 42.30
C ALA A 109 33.81 53.97 41.10
N GLY A 110 32.85 53.02 41.33
CA GLY A 110 31.85 52.64 40.32
C GLY A 110 32.08 51.31 39.67
N THR A 111 33.22 50.67 39.77
CA THR A 111 33.49 49.36 39.16
C THR A 111 32.56 48.25 39.70
N LYS A 112 32.24 48.28 41.01
CA LYS A 112 31.30 47.35 41.65
C LYS A 112 29.85 47.39 40.95
N THR A 113 29.40 48.58 40.58
CA THR A 113 28.11 48.79 39.94
C THR A 113 28.13 48.32 38.51
N MET A 114 29.21 48.51 37.79
CA MET A 114 29.42 48.03 36.41
C MET A 114 29.49 46.50 36.36
N GLU A 115 30.22 45.87 37.27
CA GLU A 115 30.29 44.42 37.42
C GLU A 115 28.92 43.78 37.62
N ARG A 116 28.11 44.33 38.53
CA ARG A 116 26.74 43.86 38.78
C ARG A 116 25.88 44.00 37.55
N ARG A 117 26.02 45.10 36.78
CA ARG A 117 25.27 45.28 35.52
C ARG A 117 25.69 44.28 34.46
N ILE A 118 26.97 43.99 34.30
CA ILE A 118 27.49 43.00 33.35
C ILE A 118 26.98 41.60 33.73
N LEU A 119 27.08 41.23 35.02
CA LEU A 119 26.62 39.95 35.50
C LEU A 119 25.10 39.76 35.28
N LEU A 120 24.30 40.77 35.67
CA LEU A 120 22.87 40.74 35.48
C LEU A 120 22.47 40.72 33.99
N GLY A 121 23.19 41.49 33.16
CA GLY A 121 22.95 41.52 31.70
C GLY A 121 23.26 40.17 31.01
N THR A 122 24.40 39.56 31.37
CA THR A 122 24.77 38.25 30.80
C THR A 122 23.82 37.13 31.26
N LEU A 123 23.50 37.06 32.55
CA LEU A 123 22.55 36.09 33.07
C LEU A 123 21.15 36.30 32.50
N GLY A 124 20.69 37.56 32.37
CA GLY A 124 19.40 37.89 31.74
C GLY A 124 19.35 37.52 30.26
N GLY A 125 20.44 37.79 29.53
CA GLY A 125 20.54 37.39 28.11
C GLY A 125 20.50 35.89 27.90
N VAL A 126 21.24 35.13 28.72
CA VAL A 126 21.23 33.67 28.67
C VAL A 126 19.82 33.12 29.01
N LEU A 127 19.19 33.64 30.04
CA LEU A 127 17.85 33.22 30.44
C LEU A 127 16.81 33.47 29.32
N LEU A 128 16.86 34.62 28.65
CA LEU A 128 16.01 34.94 27.54
C LEU A 128 16.25 34.01 26.35
N ALA A 129 17.50 33.69 26.04
CA ALA A 129 17.86 32.76 24.98
C ALA A 129 17.33 31.34 25.28
N GLU A 130 17.45 30.87 26.51
CA GLU A 130 16.92 29.58 26.94
C GLU A 130 15.39 29.53 26.88
N LEU A 131 14.71 30.58 27.32
CA LEU A 131 13.24 30.66 27.21
C LEU A 131 12.75 30.65 25.74
N ALA A 132 13.49 31.38 24.88
CA ALA A 132 13.17 31.37 23.43
C ALA A 132 13.40 29.99 22.81
N ALA A 133 14.53 29.33 23.11
CA ALA A 133 14.81 27.98 22.61
C ALA A 133 13.81 26.95 23.13
N GLY A 134 13.45 27.01 24.42
CA GLY A 134 12.40 26.15 25.00
C GLY A 134 11.03 26.35 24.37
N GLY A 135 10.67 27.62 24.11
CA GLY A 135 9.41 27.97 23.43
C GLY A 135 9.36 27.43 22.00
N LEU A 136 10.42 27.62 21.22
CA LEU A 136 10.54 27.09 19.86
C LEU A 136 10.46 25.55 19.84
N PHE A 137 11.18 24.91 20.76
CA PHE A 137 11.16 23.47 20.90
C PHE A 137 9.76 22.95 21.27
N PHE A 138 9.05 23.62 22.18
CA PHE A 138 7.69 23.25 22.56
C PHE A 138 6.72 23.37 21.38
N ILE A 139 6.83 24.43 20.59
CA ILE A 139 6.02 24.61 19.36
C ILE A 139 6.31 23.48 18.36
N TYR A 140 7.59 23.17 18.14
CA TYR A 140 8.00 22.07 17.26
C TYR A 140 7.43 20.73 17.72
N GLN A 141 7.58 20.41 19.00
CA GLN A 141 7.07 19.16 19.58
C GLN A 141 5.55 19.04 19.48
N LYS A 142 4.83 20.13 19.75
CA LYS A 142 3.36 20.16 19.60
C LYS A 142 2.90 19.92 18.16
N ARG A 143 3.62 20.50 17.18
CA ARG A 143 3.32 20.25 15.75
C ARG A 143 3.60 18.81 15.37
N ARG A 144 4.71 18.24 15.80
CA ARG A 144 5.08 16.85 15.54
C ARG A 144 4.07 15.86 16.15
N SER A 145 3.68 16.09 17.40
CA SER A 145 2.68 15.26 18.10
C SER A 145 1.33 15.28 17.42
N ARG A 146 0.89 16.44 16.90
CA ARG A 146 -0.35 16.53 16.11
C ARG A 146 -0.30 15.69 14.85
N LYS A 147 0.79 15.79 14.08
CA LYS A 147 0.95 15.00 12.85
C LYS A 147 0.98 13.50 13.11
N LEU A 148 1.57 13.05 14.22
CA LEU A 148 1.55 11.64 14.62
C LEU A 148 0.14 11.19 15.04
N ALA A 149 -0.62 12.04 15.73
CA ALA A 149 -2.01 11.75 16.08
C ALA A 149 -2.87 11.60 14.82
N GLU A 150 -2.75 12.51 13.86
CA GLU A 150 -3.45 12.42 12.55
C GLU A 150 -3.14 11.12 11.81
N LEU A 151 -1.87 10.66 11.83
CA LEU A 151 -1.50 9.37 11.24
C LEU A 151 -2.10 8.19 12.00
N SER A 152 -2.16 8.27 13.34
CA SER A 152 -2.78 7.25 14.17
C SER A 152 -4.28 7.13 13.90
N ASP A 153 -4.97 8.27 13.82
CA ASP A 153 -6.41 8.32 13.49
C ASP A 153 -6.66 7.76 12.08
N TYR A 154 -5.79 8.10 11.12
CA TYR A 154 -5.85 7.55 9.76
C TYR A 154 -5.70 6.02 9.75
N MET A 155 -4.75 5.48 10.52
CA MET A 155 -4.58 4.03 10.64
C MET A 155 -5.80 3.36 11.29
N GLU A 156 -6.42 3.99 12.28
CA GLU A 156 -7.62 3.45 12.93
C GLU A 156 -8.81 3.40 11.96
N GLU A 157 -8.98 4.40 11.10
CA GLU A 157 -10.01 4.38 10.05
C GLU A 157 -9.76 3.28 9.01
N ILE A 158 -8.50 3.04 8.60
CA ILE A 158 -8.14 1.91 7.73
C ILE A 158 -8.53 0.57 8.38
N VAL A 159 -8.25 0.39 9.68
CA VAL A 159 -8.61 -0.84 10.41
C VAL A 159 -10.12 -1.02 10.47
N ARG A 160 -10.90 0.06 10.51
CA ARG A 160 -12.36 0.03 10.45
C ARG A 160 -12.91 -0.26 9.04
N GLY A 161 -12.04 -0.35 8.02
CA GLY A 161 -12.42 -0.61 6.64
C GLY A 161 -12.81 0.62 5.84
N HIS A 162 -12.51 1.81 6.32
CA HIS A 162 -12.71 3.07 5.61
C HIS A 162 -11.46 3.43 4.81
N TYR A 163 -11.46 3.10 3.53
CA TYR A 163 -10.29 3.30 2.65
C TYR A 163 -10.36 4.58 1.79
N ASP A 164 -11.46 5.35 1.84
CA ASP A 164 -11.68 6.56 1.02
C ASP A 164 -11.11 7.85 1.67
N LEU A 165 -10.00 7.73 2.38
CA LEU A 165 -9.37 8.81 3.10
C LEU A 165 -8.35 9.51 2.20
N ALA A 166 -8.57 10.80 1.93
CA ALA A 166 -7.59 11.65 1.27
C ALA A 166 -6.50 12.05 2.28
N LEU A 167 -5.27 11.63 2.07
CA LEU A 167 -4.11 12.20 2.76
C LEU A 167 -3.87 13.62 2.20
N ALA A 168 -4.41 14.61 2.89
CA ALA A 168 -4.58 15.98 2.38
C ALA A 168 -3.30 16.83 2.32
N ASP A 169 -2.10 16.30 2.58
CA ASP A 169 -0.91 17.15 2.68
C ASP A 169 0.32 16.54 2.02
N ASN A 170 0.72 17.13 0.87
CA ASN A 170 1.96 16.84 0.14
C ASN A 170 3.14 17.68 0.66
N THR A 171 3.18 18.02 1.95
CA THR A 171 4.37 18.69 2.51
C THR A 171 5.52 17.68 2.60
N GLU A 172 6.66 18.03 1.99
CA GLU A 172 7.91 17.28 2.14
C GLU A 172 8.42 17.45 3.59
N ASP A 173 8.03 16.54 4.47
CA ASP A 173 8.51 16.46 5.84
C ASP A 173 9.04 15.05 6.19
N GLU A 174 9.61 14.89 7.38
CA GLU A 174 10.16 13.63 7.86
C GLU A 174 9.14 12.46 7.83
N LEU A 175 7.85 12.77 7.86
CA LEU A 175 6.75 11.79 7.86
C LEU A 175 6.18 11.53 6.47
N SER A 176 6.60 12.28 5.44
CA SER A 176 6.06 12.14 4.08
C SER A 176 6.29 10.76 3.49
N HIS A 177 7.45 10.16 3.74
CA HIS A 177 7.73 8.78 3.32
C HIS A 177 6.79 7.78 3.98
N LEU A 178 6.52 7.93 5.27
CA LEU A 178 5.58 7.07 6.01
C LEU A 178 4.14 7.26 5.50
N LYS A 179 3.71 8.50 5.27
CA LYS A 179 2.40 8.81 4.67
C LYS A 179 2.24 8.14 3.31
N ASN A 180 3.25 8.23 2.44
CA ASN A 180 3.23 7.59 1.12
C ASN A 180 3.16 6.07 1.19
N GLN A 181 3.84 5.44 2.15
CA GLN A 181 3.76 4.00 2.36
C GLN A 181 2.35 3.59 2.87
N LEU A 182 1.80 4.32 3.83
CA LEU A 182 0.44 4.10 4.32
C LEU A 182 -0.59 4.27 3.20
N TYR A 183 -0.46 5.29 2.37
CA TYR A 183 -1.34 5.50 1.22
C TYR A 183 -1.31 4.32 0.23
N LYS A 184 -0.12 3.80 -0.10
CA LYS A 184 0.02 2.61 -0.96
C LYS A 184 -0.65 1.38 -0.34
N ILE A 185 -0.47 1.17 0.97
CA ILE A 185 -1.12 0.07 1.70
C ILE A 185 -2.65 0.25 1.67
N THR A 186 -3.15 1.47 1.86
CA THR A 186 -4.59 1.77 1.82
C THR A 186 -5.19 1.48 0.44
N LEU A 187 -4.51 1.88 -0.64
CA LEU A 187 -4.94 1.55 -2.00
C LEU A 187 -4.98 0.05 -2.24
N PHE A 188 -3.96 -0.68 -1.82
CA PHE A 188 -3.92 -2.14 -1.94
C PHE A 188 -5.06 -2.81 -1.16
N LEU A 189 -5.30 -2.39 0.09
CA LEU A 189 -6.39 -2.93 0.92
C LEU A 189 -7.77 -2.60 0.35
N LYS A 190 -7.93 -1.40 -0.24
CA LYS A 190 -9.17 -1.01 -0.93
C LYS A 190 -9.42 -1.92 -2.12
N GLU A 191 -8.43 -2.12 -2.99
CA GLU A 191 -8.54 -2.99 -4.16
C GLU A 191 -8.88 -4.43 -3.76
N GLU A 192 -8.22 -4.97 -2.74
CA GLU A 192 -8.50 -6.31 -2.21
C GLU A 192 -9.91 -6.42 -1.61
N SER A 193 -10.36 -5.40 -0.85
CA SER A 193 -11.70 -5.36 -0.28
C SER A 193 -12.78 -5.28 -1.37
N ASP A 194 -12.58 -4.47 -2.40
CA ASP A 194 -13.52 -4.33 -3.51
C ASP A 194 -13.58 -5.64 -4.30
N HIS A 195 -12.43 -6.27 -4.55
CA HIS A 195 -12.39 -7.59 -5.20
C HIS A 195 -13.07 -8.69 -4.38
N GLU A 196 -12.92 -8.66 -3.05
CA GLU A 196 -13.63 -9.61 -2.17
C GLU A 196 -15.17 -9.38 -2.20
N LYS A 197 -15.62 -8.12 -2.24
CA LYS A 197 -17.03 -7.77 -2.37
C LYS A 197 -17.59 -8.27 -3.72
N GLU A 198 -16.87 -8.04 -4.81
CA GLU A 198 -17.26 -8.51 -6.14
C GLU A 198 -17.39 -10.04 -6.15
N LYS A 199 -16.43 -10.77 -5.58
CA LYS A 199 -16.49 -12.24 -5.46
C LYS A 199 -17.71 -12.70 -4.66
N LYS A 200 -18.00 -12.05 -3.52
CA LYS A 200 -19.17 -12.37 -2.69
C LYS A 200 -20.48 -12.10 -3.41
N THR A 201 -20.58 -10.98 -4.13
CA THR A 201 -21.76 -10.62 -4.92
C THR A 201 -21.97 -11.61 -6.04
N ALA A 202 -20.92 -11.91 -6.82
CA ALA A 202 -20.99 -12.90 -7.90
C ALA A 202 -21.38 -14.31 -7.40
N LEU A 203 -20.88 -14.70 -6.22
CA LEU A 203 -21.28 -15.97 -5.59
C LEU A 203 -22.76 -15.95 -5.18
N ALA A 204 -23.25 -14.87 -4.56
CA ALA A 204 -24.64 -14.74 -4.13
C ALA A 204 -25.59 -14.78 -5.35
N GLU A 205 -25.27 -14.05 -6.41
CA GLU A 205 -26.00 -14.08 -7.68
C GLU A 205 -26.01 -15.49 -8.28
N SER A 206 -24.86 -16.16 -8.32
CA SER A 206 -24.76 -17.53 -8.83
C SER A 206 -25.63 -18.51 -8.03
N VAL A 207 -25.67 -18.41 -6.70
CA VAL A 207 -26.50 -19.25 -5.83
C VAL A 207 -27.98 -18.97 -6.06
N ALA A 208 -28.37 -17.70 -6.21
CA ALA A 208 -29.74 -17.31 -6.50
C ALA A 208 -30.22 -17.89 -7.87
N ASP A 209 -29.38 -17.77 -8.89
CA ASP A 209 -29.63 -18.31 -10.23
C ASP A 209 -29.76 -19.84 -10.20
N ILE A 210 -28.83 -20.52 -9.50
CA ILE A 210 -28.92 -21.99 -9.31
C ILE A 210 -30.25 -22.37 -8.68
N SER A 211 -30.64 -21.69 -7.61
CA SER A 211 -31.88 -21.98 -6.90
C SER A 211 -33.11 -21.84 -7.83
N HIS A 212 -33.12 -20.77 -8.62
CA HIS A 212 -34.20 -20.52 -9.57
C HIS A 212 -34.24 -21.57 -10.67
N GLN A 213 -33.10 -21.94 -11.25
CA GLN A 213 -33.00 -22.91 -12.34
C GLN A 213 -33.28 -24.37 -11.89
N LEU A 214 -33.01 -24.69 -10.61
CA LEU A 214 -33.39 -25.99 -10.04
C LEU A 214 -34.85 -26.07 -9.66
N LYS A 215 -35.49 -24.97 -9.26
CA LYS A 215 -36.91 -24.94 -8.86
C LYS A 215 -37.85 -25.37 -10.01
N THR A 216 -37.59 -24.89 -11.21
CA THR A 216 -38.43 -25.17 -12.38
C THR A 216 -38.50 -26.66 -12.72
N PRO A 217 -37.37 -27.39 -12.95
CA PRO A 217 -37.43 -28.84 -13.23
C PRO A 217 -37.94 -29.63 -12.04
N LEU A 218 -37.62 -29.21 -10.80
CA LEU A 218 -38.14 -29.87 -9.60
C LEU A 218 -39.64 -29.77 -9.50
N THR A 219 -40.23 -28.61 -9.76
CA THR A 219 -41.67 -28.43 -9.80
C THR A 219 -42.29 -29.29 -10.90
N SER A 220 -41.66 -29.38 -12.10
CA SER A 220 -42.11 -30.26 -13.18
C SER A 220 -42.11 -31.75 -12.78
N VAL A 221 -41.04 -32.20 -12.11
CA VAL A 221 -40.93 -33.57 -11.57
C VAL A 221 -42.04 -33.83 -10.56
N SER A 222 -42.29 -32.91 -9.61
CA SER A 222 -43.36 -33.06 -8.62
C SER A 222 -44.72 -33.22 -9.27
N ILE A 223 -45.07 -32.32 -10.23
CA ILE A 223 -46.34 -32.40 -10.94
C ILE A 223 -46.51 -33.72 -11.72
N LEU A 224 -45.42 -34.21 -12.36
CA LEU A 224 -45.46 -35.47 -13.08
C LEU A 224 -45.66 -36.68 -12.14
N LEU A 225 -45.01 -36.63 -10.96
CA LEU A 225 -45.17 -37.66 -9.94
C LEU A 225 -46.55 -37.64 -9.31
N ASP A 226 -47.10 -36.45 -9.01
CA ASP A 226 -48.48 -36.32 -8.47
C ASP A 226 -49.49 -36.91 -9.47
N ASN A 227 -49.38 -36.57 -10.77
CA ASN A 227 -50.22 -37.15 -11.81
C ASN A 227 -50.08 -38.68 -11.94
N LEU A 228 -48.84 -39.21 -11.76
CA LEU A 228 -48.61 -40.66 -11.79
C LEU A 228 -49.24 -41.37 -10.57
N ASN A 229 -49.31 -40.70 -9.44
CA ASN A 229 -49.88 -41.24 -8.19
C ASN A 229 -51.40 -41.15 -8.14
N GLU A 230 -52.00 -40.05 -8.65
CA GLU A 230 -53.40 -39.78 -8.60
C GLU A 230 -54.19 -40.58 -9.71
N ASN A 231 -53.54 -40.98 -10.81
CA ASN A 231 -54.17 -41.64 -11.94
C ASN A 231 -53.77 -43.11 -12.04
N GLU A 232 -54.37 -43.97 -11.23
CA GLU A 232 -54.10 -45.41 -11.25
C GLU A 232 -54.52 -46.07 -12.63
N GLN A 233 -55.50 -45.50 -13.30
CA GLN A 233 -55.99 -45.98 -14.61
C GLN A 233 -55.30 -45.32 -15.82
N MET A 234 -54.17 -44.65 -15.62
CA MET A 234 -53.40 -44.00 -16.69
C MET A 234 -52.95 -45.01 -17.74
N PRO A 235 -53.18 -44.74 -19.07
CA PRO A 235 -52.71 -45.62 -20.14
C PRO A 235 -51.23 -45.91 -20.03
N PRO A 236 -50.75 -47.16 -20.19
CA PRO A 236 -49.36 -47.57 -20.01
C PRO A 236 -48.39 -46.75 -20.82
N GLU A 237 -48.73 -46.31 -22.02
CA GLU A 237 -47.87 -45.43 -22.84
C GLU A 237 -47.70 -44.04 -22.26
N THR A 238 -48.76 -43.46 -21.68
CA THR A 238 -48.71 -42.16 -21.01
C THR A 238 -47.89 -42.26 -19.74
N ARG A 239 -48.04 -43.32 -18.97
CA ARG A 239 -47.25 -43.59 -17.77
C ARG A 239 -45.75 -43.72 -18.09
N ARG A 240 -45.39 -44.46 -19.13
CA ARG A 240 -44.02 -44.59 -19.63
C ARG A 240 -43.46 -43.25 -20.11
N ARG A 241 -44.25 -42.40 -20.73
CA ARG A 241 -43.85 -41.06 -21.16
C ARG A 241 -43.53 -40.16 -19.96
N PHE A 242 -44.37 -40.17 -18.90
CA PHE A 242 -44.17 -39.41 -17.68
C PHE A 242 -42.90 -39.86 -16.94
N LEU A 243 -42.71 -41.19 -16.80
CA LEU A 243 -41.49 -41.72 -16.17
C LEU A 243 -40.24 -41.36 -16.95
N ARG A 244 -40.24 -41.38 -18.27
CA ARG A 244 -39.13 -40.93 -19.11
C ARG A 244 -38.85 -39.45 -18.89
N GLU A 245 -39.90 -38.63 -18.81
CA GLU A 245 -39.74 -37.20 -18.58
C GLU A 245 -39.20 -36.89 -17.20
N VAL A 246 -39.67 -37.57 -16.14
CA VAL A 246 -39.11 -37.47 -14.78
C VAL A 246 -37.61 -37.81 -14.78
N SER A 247 -37.25 -38.95 -15.41
CA SER A 247 -35.85 -39.35 -15.52
C SER A 247 -35.03 -38.29 -16.26
N ARG A 248 -35.53 -37.75 -17.36
CA ARG A 248 -34.87 -36.70 -18.14
C ARG A 248 -34.61 -35.45 -17.29
N GLN A 249 -35.60 -35.01 -16.51
CA GLN A 249 -35.49 -33.85 -15.65
C GLN A 249 -34.42 -34.06 -14.53
N ILE A 250 -34.41 -35.25 -13.92
CA ILE A 250 -33.41 -35.60 -12.89
C ILE A 250 -32.00 -35.60 -13.47
N TYR A 251 -31.77 -36.20 -14.64
CA TYR A 251 -30.47 -36.19 -15.31
C TYR A 251 -30.03 -34.78 -15.66
N SER A 252 -30.95 -33.94 -16.12
CA SER A 252 -30.70 -32.54 -16.45
C SER A 252 -30.29 -31.74 -15.24
N MET A 253 -30.98 -31.91 -14.09
CA MET A 253 -30.62 -31.27 -12.79
C MET A 253 -29.24 -31.72 -12.30
N ASN A 254 -28.94 -33.02 -12.36
CA ASN A 254 -27.62 -33.52 -11.93
C ASN A 254 -26.49 -32.94 -12.78
N TRP A 255 -26.67 -32.94 -14.12
CA TRP A 255 -25.71 -32.33 -15.03
C TRP A 255 -25.51 -30.83 -14.72
N MET A 256 -26.61 -30.08 -14.47
CA MET A 256 -26.59 -28.69 -14.09
C MET A 256 -25.75 -28.45 -12.81
N ILE A 257 -26.01 -29.22 -11.75
CA ILE A 257 -25.29 -29.12 -10.48
C ILE A 257 -23.78 -29.33 -10.69
N VAL A 258 -23.38 -30.37 -11.44
CA VAL A 258 -21.98 -30.70 -11.72
C VAL A 258 -21.32 -29.57 -12.54
N ALA A 259 -21.97 -29.08 -13.58
CA ALA A 259 -21.45 -28.00 -14.42
C ALA A 259 -21.28 -26.70 -13.62
N MET A 260 -22.21 -26.36 -12.74
CA MET A 260 -22.15 -25.20 -11.86
C MET A 260 -21.05 -25.29 -10.83
N LEU A 261 -20.89 -26.45 -10.20
CA LEU A 261 -19.78 -26.68 -9.27
C LEU A 261 -18.41 -26.52 -9.96
N LYS A 262 -18.28 -27.04 -11.20
CA LYS A 262 -17.07 -26.85 -12.00
C LYS A 262 -16.82 -25.38 -12.30
N LEU A 263 -17.83 -24.66 -12.75
CA LEU A 263 -17.75 -23.24 -13.08
C LEU A 263 -17.41 -22.38 -11.86
N SER A 264 -18.10 -22.61 -10.74
CA SER A 264 -17.85 -21.92 -9.47
C SER A 264 -16.39 -22.11 -8.97
N ARG A 265 -15.86 -23.35 -9.09
CA ARG A 265 -14.46 -23.62 -8.72
C ARG A 265 -13.46 -22.93 -9.64
N LEU A 266 -13.75 -22.85 -10.96
CA LEU A 266 -12.92 -22.15 -11.93
C LEU A 266 -12.91 -20.63 -11.66
N ASP A 267 -14.08 -20.04 -11.39
CA ASP A 267 -14.21 -18.60 -11.08
C ASP A 267 -13.50 -18.22 -9.79
N ALA A 268 -13.65 -19.05 -8.75
CA ALA A 268 -12.97 -18.84 -7.46
C ALA A 268 -11.45 -19.09 -7.52
N GLY A 269 -10.91 -19.52 -8.69
CA GLY A 269 -9.49 -19.84 -8.82
C GLY A 269 -9.06 -21.08 -8.02
N MET A 270 -10.01 -21.90 -7.56
CA MET A 270 -9.74 -23.10 -6.74
C MET A 270 -9.28 -24.31 -7.56
N VAL A 271 -9.26 -24.18 -8.90
CA VAL A 271 -8.81 -25.25 -9.79
C VAL A 271 -7.35 -25.02 -10.15
N ALA A 272 -6.48 -25.91 -9.72
CA ALA A 272 -5.10 -25.96 -10.17
C ALA A 272 -5.05 -26.68 -11.53
N LEU A 273 -5.08 -25.91 -12.62
CA LEU A 273 -4.94 -26.45 -13.98
C LEU A 273 -3.50 -26.92 -14.19
N LYS A 274 -3.34 -28.12 -14.74
CA LYS A 274 -2.05 -28.65 -15.15
C LYS A 274 -1.52 -27.84 -16.33
N LYS A 275 -0.20 -27.60 -16.35
CA LYS A 275 0.50 -26.96 -17.46
C LYS A 275 1.48 -27.97 -18.08
N GLU A 276 0.91 -28.99 -18.73
CA GLU A 276 1.67 -30.09 -19.32
C GLU A 276 1.50 -30.11 -20.84
N PRO A 277 2.48 -30.58 -21.61
CA PRO A 277 2.30 -30.80 -23.05
C PRO A 277 1.22 -31.86 -23.30
N PHE A 278 0.24 -31.53 -24.13
CA PHE A 278 -0.79 -32.48 -24.55
C PHE A 278 -0.98 -32.48 -26.08
N SER A 279 -1.42 -33.61 -26.61
CA SER A 279 -1.74 -33.73 -28.01
C SER A 279 -3.19 -33.28 -28.27
N VAL A 280 -3.35 -32.25 -29.13
CA VAL A 280 -4.66 -31.75 -29.57
C VAL A 280 -5.42 -32.82 -30.34
N ASN A 281 -4.71 -33.60 -31.17
CA ASN A 281 -5.30 -34.73 -31.93
C ASN A 281 -5.92 -35.75 -30.98
N ARG A 282 -5.18 -36.19 -29.95
CA ARG A 282 -5.68 -37.12 -28.93
C ARG A 282 -6.89 -36.57 -28.19
N MET A 283 -6.80 -35.30 -27.76
CA MET A 283 -7.91 -34.62 -27.08
C MET A 283 -9.20 -34.61 -27.94
N LEU A 284 -9.07 -34.30 -29.24
CA LEU A 284 -10.19 -34.28 -30.13
C LEU A 284 -10.80 -35.69 -30.35
N THR A 285 -9.92 -36.71 -30.54
CA THR A 285 -10.38 -38.10 -30.67
C THR A 285 -11.16 -38.53 -29.43
N GLU A 286 -10.61 -38.36 -28.23
CA GLU A 286 -11.27 -38.71 -26.96
C GLU A 286 -12.62 -37.95 -26.77
N ALA A 287 -12.68 -36.67 -27.18
CA ALA A 287 -13.89 -35.87 -27.07
C ALA A 287 -14.99 -36.37 -28.03
N ILE A 288 -14.61 -36.76 -29.24
CA ILE A 288 -15.51 -37.28 -30.26
C ILE A 288 -16.03 -38.65 -29.85
N ASP A 289 -15.16 -39.57 -29.47
CA ASP A 289 -15.52 -40.95 -29.04
C ASP A 289 -16.55 -40.92 -27.90
N HIS A 290 -16.39 -39.97 -26.97
CA HIS A 290 -17.33 -39.79 -25.85
C HIS A 290 -18.74 -39.36 -26.30
N LEU A 291 -18.87 -38.66 -27.43
CA LEU A 291 -20.13 -38.14 -27.95
C LEU A 291 -20.68 -38.93 -29.18
N GLU A 292 -19.94 -39.95 -29.64
CA GLU A 292 -20.30 -40.73 -30.84
C GLU A 292 -21.68 -41.37 -30.71
N ILE A 293 -21.94 -42.08 -29.62
CA ILE A 293 -23.24 -42.71 -29.33
C ILE A 293 -24.37 -41.66 -29.28
N PHE A 294 -24.07 -40.48 -28.69
CA PHE A 294 -25.06 -39.41 -28.61
C PHE A 294 -25.38 -38.84 -30.00
N ALA A 295 -24.38 -38.68 -30.87
CA ALA A 295 -24.53 -38.21 -32.23
C ALA A 295 -25.33 -39.26 -33.07
N GLU A 296 -25.03 -40.55 -32.93
CA GLU A 296 -25.74 -41.63 -33.58
C GLU A 296 -27.25 -41.67 -33.20
N LEU A 297 -27.54 -41.57 -31.89
CA LEU A 297 -28.93 -41.52 -31.39
C LEU A 297 -29.70 -40.31 -31.94
N LYS A 298 -29.03 -39.19 -32.18
CA LYS A 298 -29.57 -37.99 -32.82
C LYS A 298 -29.65 -38.12 -34.34
N GLY A 299 -28.97 -39.10 -34.94
CA GLY A 299 -28.82 -39.28 -36.37
C GLY A 299 -27.93 -38.18 -37.01
N VAL A 300 -27.01 -37.64 -36.30
CA VAL A 300 -26.05 -36.63 -36.74
C VAL A 300 -24.69 -37.29 -36.98
N LYS A 301 -24.02 -36.95 -38.08
CA LYS A 301 -22.70 -37.49 -38.41
C LYS A 301 -21.61 -36.50 -37.91
N ILE A 302 -20.48 -37.04 -37.44
CA ILE A 302 -19.32 -36.22 -37.11
C ILE A 302 -18.26 -36.47 -38.17
N ARG A 303 -17.74 -35.39 -38.79
CA ARG A 303 -16.63 -35.43 -39.74
C ARG A 303 -15.42 -34.71 -39.12
N VAL A 304 -14.24 -35.32 -39.24
CA VAL A 304 -12.99 -34.74 -38.73
C VAL A 304 -12.05 -34.45 -39.90
N CYS A 305 -11.41 -33.28 -39.86
CA CYS A 305 -10.47 -32.82 -40.89
C CYS A 305 -9.22 -32.24 -40.22
N GLY A 306 -8.07 -32.32 -40.92
CA GLY A 306 -6.81 -31.67 -40.47
C GLY A 306 -6.09 -32.39 -39.32
N MET A 307 -6.28 -33.72 -39.21
CA MET A 307 -5.66 -34.54 -38.15
C MET A 307 -4.33 -35.22 -38.60
N GLU A 308 -3.85 -34.88 -39.80
CA GLU A 308 -2.68 -35.56 -40.45
C GLU A 308 -1.37 -35.24 -39.70
N ALA A 309 -1.24 -34.04 -39.19
CA ALA A 309 -0.09 -33.61 -38.40
C ALA A 309 -0.38 -33.67 -36.91
N GLN A 310 0.55 -34.16 -36.11
CA GLN A 310 0.44 -34.13 -34.67
C GLN A 310 0.69 -32.74 -34.14
N VAL A 311 -0.25 -32.20 -33.39
CA VAL A 311 -0.19 -30.86 -32.81
C VAL A 311 -0.10 -30.94 -31.29
N LEU A 312 0.94 -30.35 -30.71
CA LEU A 312 1.15 -30.30 -29.24
C LEU A 312 0.85 -28.88 -28.72
N ARG A 313 0.22 -28.81 -27.56
CA ARG A 313 -0.01 -27.59 -26.81
C ARG A 313 0.28 -27.81 -25.33
N VAL A 314 0.46 -26.73 -24.58
CA VAL A 314 0.66 -26.77 -23.13
C VAL A 314 -0.66 -26.38 -22.45
N GLY A 315 -1.11 -27.21 -21.52
CA GLY A 315 -2.34 -26.98 -20.79
C GLY A 315 -2.82 -28.24 -20.07
N ASP A 316 -4.04 -28.22 -19.58
CA ASP A 316 -4.70 -29.35 -18.95
C ASP A 316 -5.56 -30.11 -19.97
N LEU A 317 -5.14 -31.33 -20.32
CA LEU A 317 -5.83 -32.18 -21.30
C LEU A 317 -7.29 -32.42 -20.93
N ASP A 318 -7.56 -32.75 -19.65
CA ASP A 318 -8.89 -33.15 -19.22
C ASP A 318 -9.88 -31.97 -19.27
N TRP A 319 -9.44 -30.80 -18.84
CA TRP A 319 -10.25 -29.58 -18.92
C TRP A 319 -10.46 -29.11 -20.37
N ASN A 320 -9.43 -29.17 -21.21
CA ASN A 320 -9.58 -28.83 -22.63
C ASN A 320 -10.54 -29.81 -23.33
N ARG A 321 -10.45 -31.11 -23.06
CA ARG A 321 -11.38 -32.12 -23.56
C ARG A 321 -12.83 -31.80 -23.11
N GLU A 322 -13.04 -31.44 -21.85
CA GLU A 322 -14.35 -31.02 -21.33
C GLU A 322 -14.92 -29.81 -22.11
N ALA A 323 -14.07 -28.81 -22.38
CA ALA A 323 -14.49 -27.64 -23.14
C ALA A 323 -14.92 -28.01 -24.55
N VAL A 324 -14.14 -28.84 -25.27
CA VAL A 324 -14.48 -29.33 -26.60
C VAL A 324 -15.76 -30.18 -26.60
N GLN A 325 -15.95 -31.04 -25.61
CA GLN A 325 -17.16 -31.86 -25.45
C GLN A 325 -18.39 -30.97 -25.27
N ASN A 326 -18.33 -29.91 -24.47
CA ASN A 326 -19.45 -28.98 -24.29
C ASN A 326 -19.83 -28.28 -25.61
N ILE A 327 -18.82 -27.84 -26.38
CA ILE A 327 -19.06 -27.18 -27.68
C ILE A 327 -19.59 -28.18 -28.70
N LEU A 328 -18.97 -29.35 -28.81
CA LEU A 328 -19.37 -30.40 -29.75
C LEU A 328 -20.79 -30.93 -29.44
N LYS A 329 -21.12 -31.15 -28.16
CA LYS A 329 -22.45 -31.52 -27.71
C LYS A 329 -23.49 -30.47 -28.15
N ASN A 330 -23.18 -29.18 -27.92
CA ASN A 330 -24.06 -28.09 -28.36
C ASN A 330 -24.26 -28.11 -29.88
N ALA A 331 -23.20 -28.33 -30.68
CA ALA A 331 -23.29 -28.43 -32.12
C ALA A 331 -24.19 -29.61 -32.59
N ILE A 332 -24.07 -30.79 -31.94
CA ILE A 332 -24.90 -31.97 -32.22
C ILE A 332 -26.36 -31.70 -31.83
N GLU A 333 -26.61 -31.08 -30.67
CA GLU A 333 -27.98 -30.80 -30.20
C GLU A 333 -28.74 -29.87 -31.12
N HIS A 334 -28.05 -28.89 -31.71
CA HIS A 334 -28.64 -27.92 -32.66
C HIS A 334 -28.63 -28.36 -34.11
N SER A 335 -28.10 -29.56 -34.43
CA SER A 335 -28.17 -30.16 -35.76
C SER A 335 -29.41 -31.00 -35.92
N LYS A 336 -29.93 -31.05 -37.16
CA LYS A 336 -31.06 -31.91 -37.54
C LYS A 336 -30.58 -33.31 -37.90
N LYS A 337 -31.49 -34.26 -37.83
CA LYS A 337 -31.24 -35.65 -38.26
C LYS A 337 -30.75 -35.68 -39.72
N GLY A 338 -29.67 -36.38 -39.99
CA GLY A 338 -29.02 -36.50 -41.29
C GLY A 338 -27.95 -35.44 -41.58
N GLU A 339 -27.86 -34.40 -40.75
CA GLU A 339 -26.81 -33.36 -40.89
C GLU A 339 -25.44 -33.83 -40.38
N THR A 340 -24.39 -33.09 -40.77
CA THR A 340 -23.02 -33.42 -40.41
C THR A 340 -22.40 -32.25 -39.66
N VAL A 341 -21.90 -32.51 -38.44
CA VAL A 341 -21.04 -31.60 -37.67
C VAL A 341 -19.58 -31.82 -38.09
N THR A 342 -18.87 -30.77 -38.49
CA THR A 342 -17.49 -30.87 -38.95
C THR A 342 -16.53 -30.28 -37.89
N VAL A 343 -15.58 -31.09 -37.49
CA VAL A 343 -14.48 -30.66 -36.57
C VAL A 343 -13.22 -30.54 -37.41
N THR A 344 -12.61 -29.34 -37.42
CA THR A 344 -11.37 -29.09 -38.20
C THR A 344 -10.26 -28.60 -37.30
N LEU A 345 -9.12 -29.28 -37.37
CA LEU A 345 -7.88 -28.85 -36.72
C LEU A 345 -7.00 -28.15 -37.75
N SER A 346 -6.51 -26.96 -37.41
CA SER A 346 -5.57 -26.20 -38.22
C SER A 346 -4.45 -25.64 -37.34
N ASP A 347 -3.22 -25.77 -37.78
CA ASP A 347 -2.05 -25.25 -37.07
C ASP A 347 -1.21 -24.34 -37.98
N ASN A 348 -0.90 -23.14 -37.54
CA ASN A 348 -0.09 -22.18 -38.25
C ASN A 348 0.99 -21.59 -37.34
N ALA A 349 1.82 -20.66 -37.82
CA ALA A 349 2.92 -20.09 -37.05
C ALA A 349 2.48 -19.30 -35.80
N VAL A 350 1.24 -18.79 -35.74
CA VAL A 350 0.74 -17.89 -34.69
C VAL A 350 -0.15 -18.59 -33.68
N TYR A 351 -1.05 -19.48 -34.16
CA TYR A 351 -2.02 -20.17 -33.30
C TYR A 351 -2.37 -21.56 -33.85
N THR A 352 -2.86 -22.41 -32.97
CA THR A 352 -3.61 -23.60 -33.33
C THR A 352 -5.11 -23.31 -33.23
N SER A 353 -5.91 -23.67 -34.21
CA SER A 353 -7.35 -23.54 -34.13
C SER A 353 -8.07 -24.89 -34.24
N VAL A 354 -9.07 -25.04 -33.39
CA VAL A 354 -10.09 -26.12 -33.52
C VAL A 354 -11.39 -25.45 -33.83
N SER A 355 -11.97 -25.75 -35.03
CA SER A 355 -13.29 -25.25 -35.41
C SER A 355 -14.30 -26.38 -35.41
N ILE A 356 -15.48 -26.12 -34.82
CA ILE A 356 -16.62 -27.04 -34.76
C ILE A 356 -17.76 -26.35 -35.45
N ALA A 357 -18.12 -26.84 -36.65
CA ALA A 357 -19.11 -26.27 -37.51
C ALA A 357 -20.37 -27.18 -37.57
N ASN A 358 -21.53 -26.61 -37.33
CA ASN A 358 -22.79 -27.28 -37.49
C ASN A 358 -23.71 -26.51 -38.44
N PRO A 359 -24.50 -27.20 -39.30
CA PRO A 359 -25.56 -26.55 -40.04
C PRO A 359 -26.64 -26.00 -39.10
N GLY A 360 -27.19 -24.83 -39.43
CA GLY A 360 -28.25 -24.27 -38.61
C GLY A 360 -28.67 -22.86 -39.03
N ALA A 361 -29.76 -22.39 -38.43
CA ALA A 361 -30.19 -21.01 -38.64
C ALA A 361 -29.10 -20.01 -38.15
N PRO A 362 -28.92 -18.88 -38.85
CA PRO A 362 -27.92 -17.88 -38.46
C PRO A 362 -28.17 -17.35 -37.06
N ILE A 363 -27.11 -17.33 -36.25
CA ILE A 363 -27.12 -16.69 -34.93
C ILE A 363 -26.92 -15.18 -35.14
N THR A 364 -27.87 -14.37 -34.69
CA THR A 364 -27.77 -12.91 -34.83
C THR A 364 -26.62 -12.36 -33.97
N LYS A 365 -26.03 -11.24 -34.38
CA LYS A 365 -24.93 -10.59 -33.64
C LYS A 365 -25.27 -10.31 -32.17
N GLU A 366 -26.53 -10.03 -31.87
CA GLU A 366 -27.01 -9.81 -30.51
C GLU A 366 -27.01 -11.12 -29.68
N LYS A 367 -27.44 -12.23 -30.32
CA LYS A 367 -27.43 -13.55 -29.70
C LYS A 367 -25.99 -14.07 -29.50
N ILE A 368 -25.06 -13.79 -30.42
CA ILE A 368 -23.66 -14.20 -30.32
C ILE A 368 -23.01 -13.67 -29.01
N LYS A 369 -23.37 -12.45 -28.59
CA LYS A 369 -22.88 -11.91 -27.32
C LYS A 369 -23.46 -12.67 -26.13
N LYS A 370 -24.68 -13.15 -26.21
CA LYS A 370 -25.42 -13.76 -25.10
C LYS A 370 -25.21 -15.26 -24.94
N ILE A 371 -24.87 -16.00 -26.03
CA ILE A 371 -24.72 -17.46 -25.95
C ILE A 371 -23.64 -17.95 -24.99
N PHE A 372 -22.73 -17.06 -24.58
CA PHE A 372 -21.71 -17.32 -23.59
C PHE A 372 -22.09 -16.81 -22.19
N GLU A 373 -23.25 -16.15 -22.03
CA GLU A 373 -23.81 -15.78 -20.74
C GLU A 373 -24.41 -17.01 -20.06
N ARG A 374 -24.35 -17.07 -18.76
CA ARG A 374 -24.89 -18.18 -17.97
C ARG A 374 -26.41 -18.22 -18.10
N TYR A 375 -26.97 -19.41 -18.20
CA TYR A 375 -28.43 -19.65 -18.29
C TYR A 375 -29.08 -19.06 -19.53
N TYR A 376 -28.31 -18.54 -20.46
CA TYR A 376 -28.86 -18.13 -21.73
C TYR A 376 -29.21 -19.38 -22.58
N SER A 377 -30.48 -19.67 -22.68
CA SER A 377 -31.02 -20.65 -23.63
C SER A 377 -31.86 -19.89 -24.65
N ALA A 378 -31.55 -20.06 -25.90
CA ALA A 378 -32.38 -19.49 -26.98
C ALA A 378 -33.79 -20.17 -27.06
N ALA A 379 -34.17 -20.88 -26.02
CA ALA A 379 -35.25 -21.81 -25.98
C ALA A 379 -36.65 -21.19 -26.11
N ASN A 380 -37.22 -21.35 -27.29
CA ASN A 380 -38.63 -21.70 -27.42
C ASN A 380 -38.78 -23.08 -28.06
N ASP A 381 -37.72 -23.87 -28.24
CA ASP A 381 -37.74 -25.10 -29.07
C ASP A 381 -37.74 -26.42 -28.28
N GLY A 382 -38.15 -26.41 -26.99
CA GLY A 382 -38.28 -27.68 -26.20
C GLY A 382 -36.96 -28.44 -25.99
N SER A 383 -35.81 -27.84 -26.31
CA SER A 383 -34.48 -28.39 -26.04
C SER A 383 -34.16 -28.27 -24.58
N SER A 384 -33.68 -29.35 -23.96
CA SER A 384 -33.30 -29.42 -22.52
C SER A 384 -32.00 -28.69 -22.18
N ASN A 385 -31.62 -27.72 -22.99
CA ASN A 385 -30.34 -27.00 -22.83
C ASN A 385 -30.47 -25.89 -21.81
N ILE A 386 -29.78 -26.07 -20.71
CA ILE A 386 -29.80 -25.20 -19.52
C ILE A 386 -28.94 -23.93 -19.72
N GLY A 387 -28.21 -23.80 -20.83
CA GLY A 387 -27.37 -22.64 -21.13
C GLY A 387 -26.11 -22.54 -20.28
N ILE A 388 -25.52 -23.65 -19.81
CA ILE A 388 -24.30 -23.67 -18.97
C ILE A 388 -23.08 -24.20 -19.74
N GLY A 389 -23.30 -25.05 -20.78
CA GLY A 389 -22.17 -25.72 -21.47
C GLY A 389 -21.22 -24.78 -22.17
N LEU A 390 -21.73 -23.82 -22.95
CA LEU A 390 -20.87 -22.83 -23.63
C LEU A 390 -20.17 -21.85 -22.66
N PRO A 391 -20.82 -21.29 -21.63
CA PRO A 391 -20.16 -20.54 -20.57
C PRO A 391 -19.02 -21.32 -19.86
N LEU A 392 -19.27 -22.61 -19.55
CA LEU A 392 -18.24 -23.47 -18.94
C LEU A 392 -17.05 -23.69 -19.90
N ALA A 393 -17.32 -23.99 -21.17
CA ALA A 393 -16.27 -24.15 -22.18
C ALA A 393 -15.42 -22.87 -22.32
N LYS A 394 -16.08 -21.71 -22.37
CA LYS A 394 -15.40 -20.42 -22.43
C LYS A 394 -14.52 -20.18 -21.21
N ALA A 395 -15.03 -20.37 -20.00
CA ALA A 395 -14.29 -20.19 -18.75
C ALA A 395 -13.07 -21.11 -18.65
N ILE A 396 -13.19 -22.37 -19.09
CA ILE A 396 -12.09 -23.34 -19.15
C ILE A 396 -10.99 -22.83 -20.10
N LEU A 397 -11.36 -22.43 -21.30
CA LEU A 397 -10.42 -22.02 -22.34
C LEU A 397 -9.70 -20.73 -21.98
N GLU A 398 -10.41 -19.72 -21.46
CA GLU A 398 -9.83 -18.46 -21.01
C GLU A 398 -8.79 -18.67 -19.89
N LYS A 399 -9.04 -19.57 -18.94
CA LYS A 399 -8.08 -19.93 -17.89
C LYS A 399 -6.82 -20.64 -18.42
N GLN A 400 -6.85 -21.13 -19.66
CA GLN A 400 -5.73 -21.80 -20.33
C GLN A 400 -5.17 -20.99 -21.51
N ASN A 401 -5.40 -19.65 -21.50
CA ASN A 401 -4.94 -18.74 -22.56
C ASN A 401 -5.41 -19.12 -23.98
N ALA A 402 -6.60 -19.70 -24.07
CA ALA A 402 -7.26 -20.01 -25.33
C ALA A 402 -8.51 -19.13 -25.50
N TYR A 403 -8.85 -18.79 -26.73
CA TYR A 403 -9.96 -17.92 -27.05
C TYR A 403 -11.05 -18.70 -27.75
N LEU A 404 -12.32 -18.49 -27.33
CA LEU A 404 -13.50 -19.06 -27.98
C LEU A 404 -14.28 -17.96 -28.66
N SER A 405 -14.57 -18.16 -29.94
CA SER A 405 -15.41 -17.28 -30.74
C SER A 405 -16.44 -18.10 -31.55
N VAL A 406 -17.46 -17.42 -32.05
CA VAL A 406 -18.44 -18.03 -32.94
C VAL A 406 -18.67 -17.13 -34.16
N GLU A 407 -18.71 -17.75 -35.31
CA GLU A 407 -19.06 -17.14 -36.60
C GLU A 407 -20.31 -17.84 -37.13
N SER A 408 -21.23 -17.07 -37.69
CA SER A 408 -22.50 -17.63 -38.21
C SER A 408 -22.75 -17.05 -39.59
N GLU A 409 -22.38 -17.82 -40.61
CA GLU A 409 -22.48 -17.43 -42.01
C GLU A 409 -22.80 -18.62 -42.90
N ASN A 410 -23.44 -18.37 -44.06
CA ASN A 410 -23.70 -19.36 -45.08
C ASN A 410 -24.49 -20.60 -44.62
N GLY A 411 -25.33 -20.44 -43.58
CA GLY A 411 -26.12 -21.55 -43.05
C GLY A 411 -25.37 -22.49 -42.11
N TYR A 412 -24.19 -22.07 -41.65
CA TYR A 412 -23.38 -22.76 -40.63
C TYR A 412 -23.12 -21.89 -39.46
N ASN A 413 -23.09 -22.50 -38.27
CA ASN A 413 -22.59 -21.91 -37.06
C ASN A 413 -21.23 -22.56 -36.72
N VAL A 414 -20.16 -21.77 -36.64
CA VAL A 414 -18.79 -22.25 -36.49
C VAL A 414 -18.24 -21.72 -35.16
N PHE A 415 -18.06 -22.62 -34.22
CA PHE A 415 -17.35 -22.34 -32.96
C PHE A 415 -15.86 -22.54 -33.17
N ILE A 416 -15.04 -21.53 -32.85
CA ILE A 416 -13.62 -21.52 -33.13
C ILE A 416 -12.85 -21.34 -31.80
N ILE A 417 -12.06 -22.35 -31.43
CA ILE A 417 -11.10 -22.30 -30.34
C ILE A 417 -9.75 -21.93 -30.92
N LYS A 418 -9.07 -20.93 -30.38
CA LYS A 418 -7.69 -20.51 -30.76
C LYS A 418 -6.76 -20.61 -29.57
N TYR A 419 -5.74 -21.45 -29.70
CA TYR A 419 -4.62 -21.55 -28.77
C TYR A 419 -3.46 -20.74 -29.33
N LEU A 420 -3.07 -19.65 -28.65
CA LEU A 420 -1.88 -18.87 -29.04
C LEU A 420 -0.59 -19.65 -28.81
N LYS A 421 0.42 -19.43 -29.68
CA LYS A 421 1.75 -20.09 -29.59
C LYS A 421 2.70 -19.32 -28.68
#